data_90265ae1dca4fde747cdd537141ad23e
#
_entry.id   90265ae1dca4fde747cdd537141ad23e
#
_cell.length_a   1.000
_cell.length_b   1.000
_cell.length_c   1.000
_cell.angle_alpha   90.00
_cell.angle_beta   90.00
_cell.angle_gamma   90.00
#
_symmetry.space_group_name_H-M   'P 1'
#
loop_
_entity.id
_entity.type
_entity.pdbx_description
1 polymer ?
#
loop_
_entity_poly.entity_id
_entity_poly.type
_entity_poly.pdbx_seq_one_letter_code
_entity_poly.pdbx_strand_id
1 'polypeptide(L)'
;MKFVNRLIGFLLFTTLFVVGSCQSQEKSKAIPRVVRNFKAVSIAPDFDTTLVSQFIRSIFQDSNGNLWFGTLGEGVVRYDKQTLTYFSYPEGFINQTVYAINEDKQGNMWFGTDQGVYKYDPAFSIFGDKKAFRNYNQKDGLNHLNITRKGILVDKDGNVWVGTHEGVYRYDPAADGRGEKSFSLFQDLTKVNVAGIMQDKSGNIWFATSDSGVFRYDGKTITNFSEQELLGENYAGGIAEDKMGNIWFTMKNGICKYDPTAQNKPNAKTWTEYTNKDGLGGNEFWGIYIEESGIIWVTARGATTRFDPSLPLTEPAAFKVFTPKEGLNCCVQSMYQDKSGNMWWGSGQGLYRYDGKQFYQVKKNGPW
;
A
#
# COMPACT_ATOMS: atom_id res chain seq x y z
N MET A 1 23.31 59.89 -40.06
CA MET A 1 24.23 60.05 -41.25
C MET A 1 24.38 58.67 -41.88
N LYS A 2 23.88 58.56 -43.11
CA LYS A 2 24.21 57.66 -44.26
C LYS A 2 24.25 56.14 -44.00
N PHE A 3 23.22 55.39 -44.43
CA PHE A 3 23.05 54.78 -45.74
C PHE A 3 24.26 53.92 -46.21
N VAL A 4 24.06 52.62 -46.47
CA VAL A 4 23.98 52.07 -47.82
C VAL A 4 23.59 50.60 -47.78
N ASN A 5 22.55 50.27 -48.57
CA ASN A 5 22.15 48.94 -49.10
C ASN A 5 23.26 48.31 -49.95
N ARG A 6 23.30 46.98 -50.04
CA ARG A 6 23.43 46.30 -51.35
C ARG A 6 22.92 44.87 -51.34
N LEU A 7 22.02 44.67 -52.22
CA LEU A 7 21.45 43.43 -52.80
C LEU A 7 22.49 42.75 -53.74
N ILE A 8 22.10 41.55 -54.25
CA ILE A 8 22.62 40.77 -55.39
C ILE A 8 23.40 39.53 -54.92
N GLY A 9 23.19 38.31 -55.38
CA GLY A 9 22.39 37.80 -56.48
C GLY A 9 22.37 36.27 -56.48
N PHE A 10 21.43 35.77 -57.22
CA PHE A 10 21.18 34.38 -57.59
C PHE A 10 22.36 33.76 -58.34
N LEU A 11 22.66 32.49 -58.10
CA LEU A 11 23.24 31.60 -59.11
C LEU A 11 22.73 30.18 -58.91
N LEU A 12 21.84 29.78 -59.82
CA LEU A 12 21.47 28.39 -60.09
C LEU A 12 22.68 27.68 -60.71
N PHE A 13 23.00 26.51 -60.19
CA PHE A 13 23.76 25.52 -60.95
C PHE A 13 22.95 24.25 -61.08
N THR A 14 22.41 24.07 -62.29
CA THR A 14 21.86 22.80 -62.74
C THR A 14 23.02 21.92 -63.22
N THR A 15 23.25 20.80 -62.64
CA THR A 15 24.03 19.72 -63.21
C THR A 15 23.12 18.53 -63.49
N LEU A 16 22.91 18.33 -64.81
CA LEU A 16 22.30 17.14 -65.39
C LEU A 16 23.32 15.99 -65.30
N PHE A 17 22.93 14.89 -64.58
CA PHE A 17 23.61 13.63 -64.83
C PHE A 17 22.60 12.63 -65.36
N VAL A 18 22.84 12.30 -66.63
CA VAL A 18 22.26 11.16 -67.33
C VAL A 18 23.05 9.93 -66.92
N VAL A 19 22.39 8.97 -66.26
CA VAL A 19 22.95 7.63 -66.17
C VAL A 19 21.88 6.61 -66.53
N GLY A 20 22.33 5.75 -67.36
CA GLY A 20 21.55 4.81 -68.15
C GLY A 20 20.82 3.76 -67.33
N SER A 21 19.76 3.35 -67.90
CA SER A 21 18.91 2.22 -67.47
C SER A 21 19.71 0.91 -67.56
N CYS A 22 19.69 0.19 -66.44
CA CYS A 22 19.85 -1.26 -66.42
C CYS A 22 18.62 -1.87 -65.74
N GLN A 23 17.70 -2.37 -66.55
CA GLN A 23 16.55 -3.14 -66.08
C GLN A 23 17.04 -4.55 -65.82
N SER A 24 16.96 -4.93 -64.51
CA SER A 24 16.77 -6.32 -64.13
C SER A 24 15.44 -6.41 -63.34
N GLN A 25 14.44 -6.93 -64.04
CA GLN A 25 13.17 -7.31 -63.43
C GLN A 25 13.38 -8.56 -62.59
N GLU A 26 13.59 -8.40 -61.27
CA GLU A 26 13.27 -9.46 -60.33
C GLU A 26 11.80 -9.36 -59.95
N LYS A 27 11.03 -10.36 -60.37
CA LYS A 27 9.66 -10.58 -59.93
C LYS A 27 9.66 -10.87 -58.45
N SER A 28 9.43 -9.86 -57.65
CA SER A 28 9.08 -10.01 -56.21
C SER A 28 7.81 -10.84 -56.16
N LYS A 29 7.92 -12.09 -55.69
CA LYS A 29 6.78 -12.90 -55.29
C LYS A 29 6.12 -12.23 -54.09
N ALA A 30 4.93 -11.67 -54.29
CA ALA A 30 4.10 -11.16 -53.22
C ALA A 30 3.82 -12.28 -52.21
N ILE A 31 4.34 -12.11 -50.99
CA ILE A 31 3.99 -12.97 -49.85
C ILE A 31 2.51 -12.73 -49.58
N PRO A 32 1.66 -13.77 -49.57
CA PRO A 32 0.25 -13.59 -49.28
C PRO A 32 0.12 -13.05 -47.84
N ARG A 33 -0.47 -11.86 -47.72
CA ARG A 33 -0.86 -11.29 -46.42
C ARG A 33 -1.93 -12.23 -45.83
N VAL A 34 -1.52 -13.08 -44.89
CA VAL A 34 -2.45 -13.84 -44.05
C VAL A 34 -3.12 -12.84 -43.12
N VAL A 35 -4.28 -12.34 -43.50
CA VAL A 35 -5.18 -11.62 -42.60
C VAL A 35 -5.72 -12.64 -41.62
N ARG A 36 -5.05 -12.82 -40.50
CA ARG A 36 -5.63 -13.52 -39.36
C ARG A 36 -6.68 -12.57 -38.77
N ASN A 37 -7.93 -12.86 -39.04
CA ASN A 37 -9.03 -12.31 -38.29
C ASN A 37 -8.91 -12.82 -36.85
N PHE A 38 -8.15 -12.12 -36.01
CA PHE A 38 -8.29 -12.24 -34.60
C PHE A 38 -9.66 -11.63 -34.26
N LYS A 39 -10.68 -12.47 -34.08
CA LYS A 39 -11.78 -12.09 -33.22
C LYS A 39 -11.12 -11.80 -31.90
N ALA A 40 -11.03 -10.53 -31.52
CA ALA A 40 -10.76 -10.15 -30.16
C ALA A 40 -11.89 -10.74 -29.32
N VAL A 41 -11.64 -11.90 -28.73
CA VAL A 41 -12.46 -12.37 -27.63
C VAL A 41 -12.13 -11.38 -26.52
N SER A 42 -12.95 -10.37 -26.37
CA SER A 42 -12.98 -9.53 -25.21
C SER A 42 -13.43 -10.46 -24.07
N ILE A 43 -12.48 -11.09 -23.42
CA ILE A 43 -12.69 -11.65 -22.09
C ILE A 43 -12.59 -10.41 -21.19
N ALA A 44 -13.69 -9.64 -21.12
CA ALA A 44 -13.90 -8.78 -19.97
C ALA A 44 -13.89 -9.74 -18.77
N PRO A 45 -13.05 -9.50 -17.76
CA PRO A 45 -13.11 -10.30 -16.55
C PRO A 45 -14.56 -10.24 -16.07
N ASP A 46 -15.16 -11.41 -15.78
CA ASP A 46 -16.48 -11.48 -15.19
C ASP A 46 -16.42 -10.80 -13.82
N PHE A 47 -16.84 -9.54 -13.77
CA PHE A 47 -16.94 -8.78 -12.53
C PHE A 47 -18.11 -9.36 -11.72
N ASP A 48 -17.80 -9.99 -10.59
CA ASP A 48 -18.82 -10.44 -9.64
C ASP A 48 -19.40 -9.20 -8.93
N THR A 49 -20.54 -8.72 -9.42
CA THR A 49 -21.23 -7.54 -8.88
C THR A 49 -21.80 -7.77 -7.47
N THR A 50 -21.78 -8.99 -6.97
CA THR A 50 -22.21 -9.32 -5.59
C THR A 50 -21.14 -9.03 -4.55
N LEU A 51 -19.88 -8.89 -4.96
CA LEU A 51 -18.77 -8.55 -4.05
C LEU A 51 -18.86 -7.11 -3.53
N VAL A 52 -18.37 -6.88 -2.33
CA VAL A 52 -18.19 -5.54 -1.75
C VAL A 52 -17.31 -4.69 -2.67
N SER A 53 -16.20 -5.25 -3.13
CA SER A 53 -15.34 -4.78 -4.22
C SER A 53 -14.52 -5.96 -4.74
N GLN A 54 -14.09 -5.90 -6.00
CA GLN A 54 -13.22 -6.93 -6.57
C GLN A 54 -11.88 -7.02 -5.86
N PHE A 55 -11.37 -5.90 -5.38
CA PHE A 55 -10.04 -5.83 -4.77
C PHE A 55 -10.04 -4.91 -3.55
N ILE A 56 -9.80 -5.47 -2.37
CA ILE A 56 -9.69 -4.74 -1.10
C ILE A 56 -8.21 -4.59 -0.73
N ARG A 57 -7.75 -3.34 -0.65
CA ARG A 57 -6.36 -2.96 -0.36
C ARG A 57 -6.10 -2.62 1.09
N SER A 58 -7.07 -2.01 1.75
CA SER A 58 -6.96 -1.59 3.15
C SER A 58 -8.28 -1.77 3.88
N ILE A 59 -8.21 -2.04 5.18
CA ILE A 59 -9.36 -2.19 6.08
C ILE A 59 -9.08 -1.41 7.33
N PHE A 60 -10.07 -0.66 7.81
CA PHE A 60 -9.99 0.14 9.03
C PHE A 60 -11.37 0.21 9.69
N GLN A 61 -11.43 0.27 11.01
CA GLN A 61 -12.66 0.55 11.74
C GLN A 61 -12.55 1.90 12.45
N ASP A 62 -13.48 2.81 12.16
CA ASP A 62 -13.50 4.13 12.77
C ASP A 62 -13.96 4.09 14.24
N SER A 63 -13.89 5.23 14.90
CA SER A 63 -14.31 5.40 16.31
C SER A 63 -15.79 5.08 16.54
N ASN A 64 -16.63 5.30 15.51
CA ASN A 64 -18.07 5.01 15.54
C ASN A 64 -18.39 3.53 15.26
N GLY A 65 -17.38 2.72 14.93
CA GLY A 65 -17.52 1.29 14.67
C GLY A 65 -17.87 0.94 13.23
N ASN A 66 -17.85 1.90 12.30
CA ASN A 66 -17.99 1.62 10.88
C ASN A 66 -16.72 1.00 10.32
N LEU A 67 -16.87 0.03 9.42
CA LEU A 67 -15.75 -0.53 8.67
C LEU A 67 -15.55 0.23 7.36
N TRP A 68 -14.31 0.54 7.07
CA TRP A 68 -13.88 1.23 5.88
C TRP A 68 -12.98 0.34 5.05
N PHE A 69 -13.29 0.21 3.76
CA PHE A 69 -12.56 -0.63 2.83
C PHE A 69 -11.98 0.22 1.71
N GLY A 70 -10.67 0.31 1.65
CA GLY A 70 -9.96 0.94 0.52
C GLY A 70 -9.83 -0.06 -0.62
N THR A 71 -10.16 0.36 -1.82
CA THR A 71 -10.26 -0.50 -3.00
C THR A 71 -9.20 -0.18 -4.06
N LEU A 72 -9.11 -1.02 -5.07
CA LEU A 72 -8.33 -0.77 -6.28
C LEU A 72 -9.24 -0.14 -7.34
N GLY A 73 -9.20 1.20 -7.46
CA GLY A 73 -9.88 1.93 -8.54
C GLY A 73 -11.35 2.26 -8.28
N GLU A 74 -11.98 1.73 -7.21
CA GLU A 74 -13.39 2.01 -6.89
C GLU A 74 -13.54 2.99 -5.70
N GLY A 75 -12.42 3.59 -5.23
CA GLY A 75 -12.41 4.52 -4.10
C GLY A 75 -12.51 3.81 -2.76
N VAL A 76 -13.43 4.26 -1.89
CA VAL A 76 -13.63 3.76 -0.53
C VAL A 76 -15.06 3.28 -0.33
N VAL A 77 -15.22 2.18 0.39
CA VAL A 77 -16.53 1.66 0.81
C VAL A 77 -16.61 1.72 2.33
N ARG A 78 -17.69 2.29 2.87
CA ARG A 78 -18.02 2.29 4.30
C ARG A 78 -19.18 1.34 4.56
N TYR A 79 -19.04 0.52 5.59
CA TYR A 79 -20.09 -0.34 6.13
C TYR A 79 -20.44 0.10 7.55
N ASP A 80 -21.68 0.52 7.78
CA ASP A 80 -22.18 1.01 9.07
C ASP A 80 -22.96 -0.05 9.86
N LYS A 81 -22.73 -1.34 9.56
CA LYS A 81 -23.40 -2.54 10.07
C LYS A 81 -24.81 -2.78 9.48
N GLN A 82 -25.31 -1.89 8.63
CA GLN A 82 -26.61 -2.01 7.96
C GLN A 82 -26.46 -1.81 6.45
N THR A 83 -25.72 -0.78 6.05
CA THR A 83 -25.62 -0.35 4.66
C THR A 83 -24.18 -0.19 4.21
N LEU A 84 -23.96 -0.40 2.91
CA LEU A 84 -22.71 -0.08 2.21
C LEU A 84 -22.86 1.27 1.52
N THR A 85 -22.00 2.23 1.88
CA THR A 85 -21.87 3.51 1.20
C THR A 85 -20.59 3.54 0.39
N TYR A 86 -20.72 3.84 -0.90
CA TYR A 86 -19.58 3.92 -1.84
C TYR A 86 -19.20 5.38 -2.05
N PHE A 87 -17.95 5.72 -1.80
CA PHE A 87 -17.35 7.02 -2.08
C PHE A 87 -16.41 6.86 -3.26
N SER A 88 -16.86 7.30 -4.44
CA SER A 88 -16.12 7.21 -5.68
C SER A 88 -16.18 8.55 -6.44
N TYR A 89 -16.06 8.55 -7.75
CA TYR A 89 -16.45 9.69 -8.56
C TYR A 89 -18.00 9.71 -8.66
N PRO A 90 -18.75 10.72 -8.25
CA PRO A 90 -18.41 12.15 -8.19
C PRO A 90 -18.06 12.72 -6.78
N GLU A 91 -17.97 11.92 -5.72
CA GLU A 91 -17.69 12.40 -4.35
C GLU A 91 -16.27 12.91 -4.16
N GLY A 92 -15.43 12.88 -5.20
CA GLY A 92 -14.07 13.40 -5.20
C GLY A 92 -12.97 12.34 -5.26
N PHE A 93 -13.31 11.05 -5.12
CA PHE A 93 -12.37 9.97 -5.39
C PHE A 93 -12.35 9.65 -6.89
N ILE A 94 -11.32 10.05 -7.59
CA ILE A 94 -11.17 9.81 -9.04
C ILE A 94 -10.31 8.58 -9.27
N ASN A 95 -10.92 7.42 -9.57
CA ASN A 95 -10.25 6.18 -10.01
C ASN A 95 -8.98 5.82 -9.23
N GLN A 96 -8.99 5.97 -7.90
CA GLN A 96 -7.79 5.83 -7.12
C GLN A 96 -7.74 4.52 -6.35
N THR A 97 -6.54 4.02 -6.20
CA THR A 97 -6.27 2.94 -5.28
C THR A 97 -6.06 3.51 -3.88
N VAL A 98 -6.81 3.02 -2.91
CA VAL A 98 -6.69 3.43 -1.51
C VAL A 98 -5.87 2.41 -0.74
N TYR A 99 -4.63 2.76 -0.44
CA TYR A 99 -3.64 1.88 0.18
C TYR A 99 -3.62 1.95 1.71
N ALA A 100 -4.00 3.10 2.27
CA ALA A 100 -3.96 3.34 3.71
C ALA A 100 -5.20 4.12 4.16
N ILE A 101 -5.71 3.79 5.33
CA ILE A 101 -6.84 4.46 5.98
C ILE A 101 -6.50 4.67 7.45
N ASN A 102 -6.76 5.87 7.97
CA ASN A 102 -6.65 6.18 9.39
C ASN A 102 -7.69 7.25 9.78
N GLU A 103 -7.95 7.40 11.07
CA GLU A 103 -8.86 8.40 11.63
C GLU A 103 -8.08 9.35 12.53
N ASP A 104 -8.33 10.67 12.44
CA ASP A 104 -7.76 11.63 13.36
C ASP A 104 -8.64 11.82 14.61
N LYS A 105 -8.11 12.55 15.60
CA LYS A 105 -8.80 12.80 16.88
C LYS A 105 -10.10 13.61 16.74
N GLN A 106 -10.30 14.27 15.62
CA GLN A 106 -11.49 15.02 15.26
C GLN A 106 -12.55 14.15 14.55
N GLY A 107 -12.22 12.87 14.26
CA GLY A 107 -13.07 11.94 13.53
C GLY A 107 -12.97 12.10 12.00
N ASN A 108 -12.02 12.87 11.49
CA ASN A 108 -11.79 12.92 10.05
C ASN A 108 -11.07 11.66 9.59
N MET A 109 -11.50 11.15 8.44
CA MET A 109 -10.85 10.00 7.81
C MET A 109 -9.76 10.46 6.86
N TRP A 110 -8.60 9.81 6.94
CA TRP A 110 -7.45 10.06 6.09
C TRP A 110 -7.21 8.86 5.18
N PHE A 111 -7.12 9.11 3.88
CA PHE A 111 -6.95 8.08 2.86
C PHE A 111 -5.67 8.32 2.07
N GLY A 112 -4.76 7.36 2.10
CA GLY A 112 -3.55 7.37 1.27
C GLY A 112 -3.80 6.68 -0.04
N THR A 113 -3.53 7.39 -1.15
CA THR A 113 -3.81 6.92 -2.50
C THR A 113 -2.57 6.98 -3.40
N ASP A 114 -2.70 6.53 -4.65
CA ASP A 114 -1.71 6.74 -5.71
C ASP A 114 -1.71 8.17 -6.30
N GLN A 115 -2.62 9.04 -5.83
CA GLN A 115 -2.76 10.44 -6.26
C GLN A 115 -2.67 11.45 -5.10
N GLY A 116 -2.06 11.05 -3.99
CA GLY A 116 -1.91 11.86 -2.80
C GLY A 116 -2.75 11.41 -1.62
N VAL A 117 -3.02 12.35 -0.73
CA VAL A 117 -3.77 12.10 0.50
C VAL A 117 -5.14 12.77 0.40
N TYR A 118 -6.18 12.04 0.76
CA TYR A 118 -7.52 12.60 0.92
C TYR A 118 -7.88 12.66 2.40
N LYS A 119 -8.48 13.76 2.80
CA LYS A 119 -9.13 13.94 4.10
C LYS A 119 -10.63 14.03 3.88
N TYR A 120 -11.40 13.25 4.60
CA TYR A 120 -12.86 13.29 4.64
C TYR A 120 -13.31 13.79 6.01
N ASP A 121 -14.09 14.85 6.00
CA ASP A 121 -14.71 15.42 7.19
C ASP A 121 -16.19 15.01 7.22
N PRO A 122 -16.59 14.09 8.12
CA PRO A 122 -17.97 13.64 8.18
C PRO A 122 -18.96 14.72 8.60
N ALA A 123 -18.51 15.79 9.26
CA ALA A 123 -19.39 16.90 9.67
C ALA A 123 -19.91 17.70 8.47
N PHE A 124 -19.17 17.70 7.35
CA PHE A 124 -19.62 18.33 6.09
C PHE A 124 -20.32 17.36 5.14
N SER A 125 -20.47 16.09 5.52
CA SER A 125 -21.15 15.06 4.74
C SER A 125 -22.66 15.13 4.90
N ILE A 126 -23.24 16.28 4.60
CA ILE A 126 -24.63 16.32 4.20
C ILE A 126 -24.64 15.86 2.74
N PHE A 127 -25.34 14.78 2.46
CA PHE A 127 -25.43 14.07 1.19
C PHE A 127 -25.05 14.92 -0.05
N GLY A 128 -23.92 14.59 -0.68
CA GLY A 128 -23.51 15.18 -1.95
C GLY A 128 -22.69 16.48 -1.87
N ASP A 129 -22.25 16.93 -0.70
CA ASP A 129 -21.36 18.09 -0.62
C ASP A 129 -19.92 17.66 -0.95
N LYS A 130 -19.45 18.07 -2.14
CA LYS A 130 -18.05 17.87 -2.58
C LYS A 130 -17.00 18.47 -1.62
N LYS A 131 -17.43 19.31 -0.67
CA LYS A 131 -16.57 19.91 0.35
C LYS A 131 -16.18 18.96 1.46
N ALA A 132 -16.86 17.81 1.60
CA ALA A 132 -16.51 16.81 2.60
C ALA A 132 -15.14 16.17 2.34
N PHE A 133 -14.68 16.16 1.08
CA PHE A 133 -13.39 15.61 0.69
C PHE A 133 -12.41 16.72 0.27
N ARG A 134 -11.22 16.69 0.83
CA ARG A 134 -10.08 17.50 0.39
C ARG A 134 -8.93 16.60 -0.06
N ASN A 135 -8.44 16.85 -1.28
CA ASN A 135 -7.24 16.19 -1.81
C ASN A 135 -6.02 17.07 -1.55
N TYR A 136 -4.99 16.47 -0.97
CA TYR A 136 -3.67 17.07 -0.77
C TYR A 136 -2.68 16.48 -1.76
N ASN A 137 -1.93 17.36 -2.42
CA ASN A 137 -1.00 17.01 -3.49
C ASN A 137 0.24 17.93 -3.49
N GLN A 138 0.95 18.05 -4.63
CA GLN A 138 2.16 18.87 -4.72
C GLN A 138 1.95 20.34 -4.33
N LYS A 139 0.78 20.91 -4.58
CA LYS A 139 0.46 22.29 -4.20
C LYS A 139 0.47 22.47 -2.68
N ASP A 140 0.12 21.43 -1.97
CA ASP A 140 0.08 21.37 -0.51
C ASP A 140 1.41 20.95 0.12
N GLY A 141 2.46 20.75 -0.70
CA GLY A 141 3.80 20.35 -0.25
C GLY A 141 4.07 18.84 -0.29
N LEU A 142 3.10 18.02 -0.70
CA LEU A 142 3.25 16.58 -0.85
C LEU A 142 3.85 16.28 -2.23
N ASN A 143 5.18 16.29 -2.36
CA ASN A 143 5.85 16.17 -3.65
C ASN A 143 5.74 14.77 -4.29
N HIS A 144 5.59 13.73 -3.47
CA HIS A 144 5.39 12.34 -3.91
C HIS A 144 3.99 11.88 -3.57
N LEU A 145 3.21 11.50 -4.58
CA LEU A 145 1.78 11.24 -4.44
C LEU A 145 1.45 9.76 -4.19
N ASN A 146 2.37 8.85 -4.51
CA ASN A 146 2.15 7.42 -4.26
C ASN A 146 2.31 7.12 -2.77
N ILE A 147 1.19 7.13 -2.05
CA ILE A 147 1.16 6.75 -0.64
C ILE A 147 1.23 5.22 -0.55
N THR A 148 2.06 4.73 0.36
CA THR A 148 2.32 3.31 0.44
C THR A 148 1.29 2.57 1.31
N ARG A 149 1.35 1.24 1.26
CA ARG A 149 0.52 0.37 2.09
C ARG A 149 0.80 0.67 3.58
N LYS A 150 -0.25 0.90 4.39
CA LYS A 150 -0.09 1.39 5.78
C LYS A 150 0.77 2.67 5.89
N GLY A 151 0.81 3.48 4.83
CA GLY A 151 1.59 4.71 4.76
C GLY A 151 0.93 5.93 5.42
N ILE A 152 -0.18 5.79 6.14
CA ILE A 152 -0.77 6.85 6.96
C ILE A 152 -0.81 6.41 8.41
N LEU A 153 -0.24 7.23 9.29
CA LEU A 153 -0.33 7.10 10.73
C LEU A 153 -0.82 8.42 11.32
N VAL A 154 -1.87 8.36 12.14
CA VAL A 154 -2.19 9.40 13.12
C VAL A 154 -1.63 8.94 14.46
N ASP A 155 -0.63 9.66 14.96
CA ASP A 155 0.02 9.29 16.22
C ASP A 155 -0.80 9.68 17.46
N LYS A 156 -0.37 9.23 18.64
CA LYS A 156 -1.07 9.52 19.90
C LYS A 156 -1.21 11.01 20.22
N ASP A 157 -0.35 11.85 19.64
CA ASP A 157 -0.38 13.29 19.83
C ASP A 157 -1.28 13.99 18.78
N GLY A 158 -1.73 13.26 17.77
CA GLY A 158 -2.60 13.71 16.69
C GLY A 158 -1.84 14.20 15.46
N ASN A 159 -0.52 13.98 15.38
CA ASN A 159 0.24 14.30 14.18
C ASN A 159 -0.06 13.26 13.10
N VAL A 160 -0.22 13.73 11.87
CA VAL A 160 -0.41 12.86 10.70
C VAL A 160 0.92 12.69 9.98
N TRP A 161 1.33 11.43 9.86
CA TRP A 161 2.52 11.00 9.15
C TRP A 161 2.13 10.30 7.87
N VAL A 162 2.85 10.60 6.79
CA VAL A 162 2.56 10.05 5.47
C VAL A 162 3.82 9.45 4.87
N GLY A 163 3.80 8.15 4.65
CA GLY A 163 4.86 7.38 3.99
C GLY A 163 4.61 7.26 2.49
N THR A 164 5.63 7.56 1.73
CA THR A 164 5.64 7.47 0.27
C THR A 164 6.79 6.58 -0.22
N HIS A 165 6.86 6.36 -1.53
CA HIS A 165 8.01 5.68 -2.15
C HIS A 165 9.32 6.50 -2.11
N GLU A 166 9.27 7.77 -1.68
CA GLU A 166 10.40 8.69 -1.71
C GLU A 166 10.65 9.40 -0.36
N GLY A 167 10.04 8.89 0.71
CA GLY A 167 10.26 9.41 2.06
C GLY A 167 8.99 9.58 2.88
N VAL A 168 9.15 10.24 4.03
CA VAL A 168 8.10 10.49 5.01
C VAL A 168 7.73 11.96 5.04
N TYR A 169 6.45 12.26 5.10
CA TYR A 169 5.92 13.62 5.26
C TYR A 169 5.16 13.76 6.56
N ARG A 170 5.13 14.99 7.08
CA ARG A 170 4.30 15.38 8.22
C ARG A 170 3.30 16.45 7.79
N TYR A 171 2.09 16.33 8.30
CA TYR A 171 1.03 17.31 8.11
C TYR A 171 1.06 18.38 9.20
N ASP A 172 0.90 19.64 8.79
CA ASP A 172 0.76 20.80 9.67
C ASP A 172 -0.67 21.38 9.53
N PRO A 173 -1.53 21.16 10.53
CA PRO A 173 -2.91 21.68 10.48
C PRO A 173 -2.98 23.20 10.57
N ALA A 174 -1.97 23.86 11.18
CA ALA A 174 -1.96 25.31 11.26
C ALA A 174 -1.63 25.95 9.91
N ALA A 175 -0.66 25.39 9.17
CA ALA A 175 -0.38 25.80 7.80
C ALA A 175 -1.59 25.57 6.88
N ASP A 176 -2.26 24.43 7.05
CA ASP A 176 -3.50 24.10 6.32
C ASP A 176 -4.59 25.14 6.54
N GLY A 177 -4.82 25.53 7.79
CA GLY A 177 -5.81 26.56 8.15
C GLY A 177 -5.50 27.94 7.59
N ARG A 178 -4.24 28.23 7.27
CA ARG A 178 -3.80 29.47 6.62
C ARG A 178 -3.78 29.38 5.08
N GLY A 179 -4.08 28.21 4.50
CA GLY A 179 -3.99 27.97 3.06
C GLY A 179 -2.55 27.88 2.54
N GLU A 180 -1.60 27.56 3.41
CA GLU A 180 -0.18 27.37 3.10
C GLU A 180 0.09 25.90 2.78
N LYS A 181 1.35 25.59 2.41
CA LYS A 181 1.78 24.19 2.22
C LYS A 181 1.70 23.44 3.54
N SER A 182 0.77 22.52 3.62
CA SER A 182 0.44 21.78 4.85
C SER A 182 1.24 20.50 5.05
N PHE A 183 1.99 20.05 4.03
CA PHE A 183 2.88 18.90 4.15
C PHE A 183 4.35 19.32 4.01
N SER A 184 5.18 18.82 4.91
CA SER A 184 6.63 18.98 4.87
C SER A 184 7.33 17.64 4.91
N LEU A 185 8.39 17.51 4.10
CA LEU A 185 9.24 16.31 4.09
C LEU A 185 9.98 16.20 5.43
N PHE A 186 9.93 15.04 6.05
CA PHE A 186 10.70 14.75 7.26
C PHE A 186 12.15 14.46 6.84
N GLN A 187 13.05 15.39 7.16
CA GLN A 187 14.40 15.47 6.60
C GLN A 187 15.27 14.25 6.91
N ASP A 188 15.03 13.58 8.05
CA ASP A 188 15.78 12.40 8.47
C ASP A 188 15.42 11.14 7.66
N LEU A 189 14.29 11.15 6.95
CA LEU A 189 13.79 10.02 6.14
C LEU A 189 13.41 10.47 4.74
N THR A 190 14.41 10.91 3.99
CA THR A 190 14.30 11.29 2.57
C THR A 190 14.84 10.16 1.68
N LYS A 191 14.23 9.97 0.50
CA LYS A 191 14.66 8.97 -0.50
C LYS A 191 14.63 7.51 0.00
N VAL A 192 13.73 7.21 0.93
CA VAL A 192 13.46 5.86 1.41
C VAL A 192 12.08 5.41 0.94
N ASN A 193 11.98 4.17 0.50
CA ASN A 193 10.69 3.60 0.09
C ASN A 193 9.98 3.03 1.32
N VAL A 194 9.09 3.84 1.92
CA VAL A 194 8.37 3.46 3.14
C VAL A 194 7.32 2.41 2.81
N ALA A 195 7.37 1.25 3.44
CA ALA A 195 6.38 0.17 3.30
C ALA A 195 5.26 0.25 4.35
N GLY A 196 5.56 0.79 5.53
CA GLY A 196 4.57 0.98 6.59
C GLY A 196 5.10 1.85 7.73
N ILE A 197 4.16 2.50 8.42
CA ILE A 197 4.43 3.34 9.59
C ILE A 197 3.58 2.84 10.76
N MET A 198 4.17 2.77 11.95
CA MET A 198 3.50 2.37 13.18
C MET A 198 4.02 3.17 14.37
N GLN A 199 3.15 3.50 15.32
CA GLN A 199 3.58 3.98 16.64
C GLN A 199 3.49 2.84 17.64
N ASP A 200 4.56 2.60 18.40
CA ASP A 200 4.57 1.63 19.49
C ASP A 200 3.93 2.19 20.77
N LYS A 201 3.65 1.31 21.74
CA LYS A 201 3.06 1.68 23.05
C LYS A 201 3.93 2.65 23.84
N SER A 202 5.23 2.65 23.61
CA SER A 202 6.18 3.59 24.23
C SER A 202 6.18 4.97 23.57
N GLY A 203 5.52 5.09 22.40
CA GLY A 203 5.37 6.32 21.65
C GLY A 203 6.41 6.52 20.56
N ASN A 204 7.32 5.59 20.34
CA ASN A 204 8.24 5.66 19.21
C ASN A 204 7.49 5.44 17.90
N ILE A 205 7.89 6.13 16.85
CA ILE A 205 7.39 5.91 15.49
C ILE A 205 8.38 5.00 14.76
N TRP A 206 7.84 3.93 14.20
CA TRP A 206 8.60 2.95 13.43
C TRP A 206 8.27 3.06 11.95
N PHE A 207 9.28 3.00 11.11
CA PHE A 207 9.18 3.04 9.66
C PHE A 207 9.80 1.77 9.10
N ALA A 208 8.97 0.90 8.52
CA ALA A 208 9.43 -0.22 7.71
C ALA A 208 9.67 0.28 6.29
N THR A 209 10.80 -0.07 5.67
CA THR A 209 11.14 0.36 4.31
C THR A 209 11.48 -0.83 3.42
N SER A 210 11.24 -0.69 2.12
CA SER A 210 11.49 -1.76 1.16
C SER A 210 12.96 -1.83 0.69
N ASP A 211 13.80 -0.88 1.09
CA ASP A 211 15.14 -0.68 0.51
C ASP A 211 16.21 -0.23 1.50
N SER A 212 15.81 0.18 2.72
CA SER A 212 16.72 0.82 3.68
C SER A 212 16.57 0.26 5.10
N GLY A 213 15.88 -0.88 5.27
CA GLY A 213 15.69 -1.53 6.55
C GLY A 213 14.58 -0.91 7.41
N VAL A 214 14.82 -0.80 8.70
CA VAL A 214 13.85 -0.30 9.67
C VAL A 214 14.41 0.89 10.41
N PHE A 215 13.58 1.91 10.59
CA PHE A 215 13.92 3.10 11.34
C PHE A 215 12.98 3.27 12.54
N ARG A 216 13.51 3.75 13.66
CA ARG A 216 12.77 4.13 14.86
C ARG A 216 13.04 5.59 15.20
N TYR A 217 12.01 6.38 15.35
CA TYR A 217 12.04 7.76 15.82
C TYR A 217 11.47 7.85 17.24
N ASP A 218 12.26 8.31 18.20
CA ASP A 218 11.89 8.44 19.61
C ASP A 218 11.32 9.83 19.99
N GLY A 219 11.05 10.66 18.99
CA GLY A 219 10.62 12.04 19.15
C GLY A 219 11.78 13.06 19.07
N LYS A 220 13.04 12.60 19.08
CA LYS A 220 14.24 13.43 19.00
C LYS A 220 15.25 12.92 17.99
N THR A 221 15.50 11.63 18.00
CA THR A 221 16.55 10.99 17.20
C THR A 221 15.98 9.84 16.37
N ILE A 222 16.60 9.61 15.22
CA ILE A 222 16.34 8.44 14.37
C ILE A 222 17.43 7.40 14.61
N THR A 223 17.01 6.15 14.87
CA THR A 223 17.87 4.98 14.87
C THR A 223 17.57 4.17 13.61
N ASN A 224 18.60 3.87 12.81
CA ASN A 224 18.50 2.94 11.70
C ASN A 224 18.99 1.56 12.15
N PHE A 225 18.16 0.55 11.98
CA PHE A 225 18.54 -0.85 12.15
C PHE A 225 19.04 -1.37 10.80
N SER A 226 20.36 -1.39 10.66
CA SER A 226 21.05 -1.72 9.40
C SER A 226 20.89 -3.20 9.02
N GLU A 227 21.35 -3.51 7.82
CA GLU A 227 21.37 -4.85 7.25
C GLU A 227 22.01 -5.90 8.20
N GLN A 228 23.04 -5.51 8.97
CA GLN A 228 23.70 -6.41 9.92
C GLN A 228 22.80 -6.78 11.11
N GLU A 229 21.93 -5.86 11.55
CA GLU A 229 21.00 -6.11 12.65
C GLU A 229 19.72 -6.80 12.17
N LEU A 230 19.34 -6.61 10.91
CA LEU A 230 18.15 -7.19 10.26
C LEU A 230 18.48 -8.44 9.43
N LEU A 231 19.45 -9.26 9.88
CA LEU A 231 19.72 -10.57 9.26
C LEU A 231 20.16 -10.51 7.79
N GLY A 232 20.82 -9.44 7.38
CA GLY A 232 21.35 -9.29 6.03
C GLY A 232 20.37 -8.84 4.98
N GLU A 233 19.21 -8.30 5.37
CA GLU A 233 18.19 -7.78 4.45
C GLU A 233 17.83 -6.32 4.76
N ASN A 234 17.76 -5.49 3.72
CA ASN A 234 17.29 -4.10 3.82
C ASN A 234 15.79 -3.96 3.55
N TYR A 235 15.05 -5.05 3.47
CA TYR A 235 13.61 -5.07 3.21
C TYR A 235 12.82 -5.33 4.47
N ALA A 236 11.88 -4.44 4.78
CA ALA A 236 10.81 -4.66 5.74
C ALA A 236 9.47 -4.25 5.11
N GLY A 237 8.52 -5.19 4.98
CA GLY A 237 7.26 -4.95 4.29
C GLY A 237 6.11 -4.57 5.20
N GLY A 238 5.94 -5.28 6.31
CA GLY A 238 4.90 -5.05 7.32
C GLY A 238 5.49 -4.89 8.70
N ILE A 239 4.75 -4.22 9.58
CA ILE A 239 5.17 -3.96 10.96
C ILE A 239 3.98 -4.10 11.91
N ALA A 240 4.21 -4.69 13.09
CA ALA A 240 3.23 -4.82 14.16
C ALA A 240 3.92 -4.90 15.52
N GLU A 241 3.23 -4.48 16.61
CA GLU A 241 3.69 -4.63 17.99
C GLU A 241 2.84 -5.65 18.72
N ASP A 242 3.49 -6.57 19.47
CA ASP A 242 2.77 -7.53 20.30
C ASP A 242 2.44 -6.97 21.70
N LYS A 243 1.75 -7.77 22.53
CA LYS A 243 1.35 -7.37 23.88
C LYS A 243 2.53 -7.14 24.82
N MET A 244 3.65 -7.80 24.54
CA MET A 244 4.88 -7.71 25.33
C MET A 244 5.77 -6.53 24.93
N GLY A 245 5.38 -5.78 23.87
CA GLY A 245 6.16 -4.67 23.33
C GLY A 245 7.25 -5.11 22.36
N ASN A 246 7.26 -6.36 21.91
CA ASN A 246 8.14 -6.76 20.83
C ASN A 246 7.61 -6.21 19.50
N ILE A 247 8.52 -5.79 18.64
CA ILE A 247 8.18 -5.30 17.30
C ILE A 247 8.46 -6.41 16.28
N TRP A 248 7.47 -6.68 15.46
CA TRP A 248 7.52 -7.71 14.44
C TRP A 248 7.52 -7.10 13.05
N PHE A 249 8.35 -7.64 12.17
CA PHE A 249 8.50 -7.19 10.79
C PHE A 249 8.35 -8.36 9.83
N THR A 250 7.73 -8.12 8.68
CA THR A 250 7.90 -9.05 7.56
C THR A 250 9.18 -8.70 6.82
N MET A 251 9.98 -9.74 6.53
CA MET A 251 11.20 -9.70 5.75
C MET A 251 10.95 -10.37 4.40
N LYS A 252 11.90 -10.32 3.49
CA LYS A 252 11.78 -10.99 2.19
C LYS A 252 11.55 -12.50 2.32
N ASN A 253 12.23 -13.14 3.26
CA ASN A 253 12.26 -14.60 3.42
C ASN A 253 11.57 -15.11 4.70
N GLY A 254 10.83 -14.26 5.41
CA GLY A 254 10.18 -14.63 6.66
C GLY A 254 9.66 -13.47 7.46
N ILE A 255 9.66 -13.62 8.78
CA ILE A 255 9.35 -12.57 9.74
C ILE A 255 10.46 -12.47 10.79
N CYS A 256 10.66 -11.29 11.30
CA CYS A 256 11.63 -11.01 12.35
C CYS A 256 10.98 -10.35 13.55
N LYS A 257 11.35 -10.80 14.75
CA LYS A 257 10.95 -10.21 16.03
C LYS A 257 12.12 -9.42 16.62
N TYR A 258 11.90 -8.17 16.99
CA TYR A 258 12.78 -7.36 17.81
C TYR A 258 12.25 -7.29 19.24
N ASP A 259 13.11 -7.71 20.21
CA ASP A 259 12.82 -7.60 21.65
C ASP A 259 13.62 -6.42 22.23
N PRO A 260 12.99 -5.27 22.50
CA PRO A 260 13.69 -4.11 23.05
C PRO A 260 14.22 -4.36 24.47
N THR A 261 13.65 -5.32 25.21
CA THR A 261 14.08 -5.62 26.59
C THR A 261 15.34 -6.48 26.65
N ALA A 262 15.66 -7.15 25.55
CA ALA A 262 16.87 -7.99 25.42
C ALA A 262 18.15 -7.18 25.16
N GLN A 263 18.03 -5.95 24.68
CA GLN A 263 19.16 -5.12 24.21
C GLN A 263 20.26 -4.92 25.27
N ASN A 264 19.93 -4.97 26.55
CA ASN A 264 20.88 -4.78 27.67
C ASN A 264 21.08 -6.04 28.52
N LYS A 265 20.65 -7.20 28.05
CA LYS A 265 20.78 -8.46 28.79
C LYS A 265 21.89 -9.33 28.18
N PRO A 266 22.89 -9.78 28.96
CA PRO A 266 23.91 -10.69 28.47
C PRO A 266 23.29 -11.96 27.88
N ASN A 267 23.72 -12.36 26.69
CA ASN A 267 23.28 -13.56 25.97
C ASN A 267 21.79 -13.59 25.54
N ALA A 268 21.03 -12.50 25.72
CA ALA A 268 19.67 -12.43 25.20
C ALA A 268 19.67 -12.11 23.69
N LYS A 269 18.81 -12.79 22.91
CA LYS A 269 18.63 -12.49 21.51
C LYS A 269 17.71 -11.28 21.34
N THR A 270 18.27 -10.17 20.89
CA THR A 270 17.49 -8.97 20.55
C THR A 270 16.63 -9.21 19.31
N TRP A 271 17.13 -10.01 18.36
CA TRP A 271 16.45 -10.35 17.10
C TRP A 271 16.21 -11.85 16.99
N THR A 272 15.03 -12.24 16.53
CA THR A 272 14.67 -13.64 16.27
C THR A 272 13.96 -13.75 14.93
N GLU A 273 14.47 -14.59 14.06
CA GLU A 273 13.90 -14.86 12.74
C GLU A 273 13.03 -16.10 12.75
N TYR A 274 11.97 -16.08 11.94
CA TYR A 274 11.12 -17.22 11.62
C TYR A 274 10.95 -17.31 10.11
N THR A 275 11.14 -18.49 9.55
CA THR A 275 11.15 -18.75 8.11
C THR A 275 10.25 -19.94 7.73
N ASN A 276 10.28 -20.32 6.46
CA ASN A 276 9.61 -21.54 6.02
C ASN A 276 10.13 -22.81 6.70
N LYS A 277 11.38 -22.81 7.19
CA LYS A 277 11.96 -23.94 7.93
C LYS A 277 11.28 -24.13 9.29
N ASP A 278 10.71 -23.06 9.84
CA ASP A 278 10.02 -23.07 11.12
C ASP A 278 8.51 -23.36 10.95
N GLY A 279 7.97 -23.21 9.73
CA GLY A 279 6.57 -23.52 9.43
C GLY A 279 5.80 -22.41 8.72
N LEU A 280 6.45 -21.29 8.36
CA LEU A 280 5.78 -20.26 7.54
C LEU A 280 5.52 -20.77 6.14
N GLY A 281 4.35 -20.43 5.57
CA GLY A 281 3.97 -20.76 4.20
C GLY A 281 4.23 -19.60 3.24
N GLY A 282 4.43 -19.94 1.96
CA GLY A 282 4.60 -18.96 0.88
C GLY A 282 6.02 -18.43 0.74
N ASN A 283 6.16 -17.36 0.00
CA ASN A 283 7.41 -16.61 -0.20
C ASN A 283 7.08 -15.11 -0.42
N GLU A 284 8.08 -14.23 -0.33
CA GLU A 284 7.87 -12.79 -0.44
C GLU A 284 6.81 -12.30 0.56
N PHE A 285 7.20 -12.13 1.79
CA PHE A 285 6.29 -11.74 2.87
C PHE A 285 6.07 -10.23 2.89
N TRP A 286 4.81 -9.78 2.98
CA TRP A 286 4.50 -8.35 2.95
C TRP A 286 3.54 -7.85 4.02
N GLY A 287 2.77 -8.72 4.66
CA GLY A 287 1.78 -8.30 5.65
C GLY A 287 1.88 -9.08 6.93
N ILE A 288 1.76 -8.36 8.05
CA ILE A 288 1.70 -8.93 9.39
C ILE A 288 0.58 -8.25 10.18
N TYR A 289 -0.14 -9.04 10.95
CA TYR A 289 -1.15 -8.60 11.90
C TYR A 289 -1.09 -9.45 13.16
N ILE A 290 -1.21 -8.83 14.32
CA ILE A 290 -1.22 -9.51 15.62
C ILE A 290 -2.58 -9.29 16.27
N GLU A 291 -3.30 -10.39 16.52
CA GLU A 291 -4.59 -10.36 17.21
C GLU A 291 -4.43 -9.97 18.68
N GLU A 292 -5.53 -9.54 19.28
CA GLU A 292 -5.59 -9.36 20.75
C GLU A 292 -5.30 -10.65 21.53
N SER A 293 -5.53 -11.82 20.95
CA SER A 293 -5.15 -13.13 21.51
C SER A 293 -3.63 -13.34 21.58
N GLY A 294 -2.85 -12.60 20.78
CA GLY A 294 -1.41 -12.78 20.57
C GLY A 294 -1.07 -13.63 19.35
N ILE A 295 -2.06 -14.16 18.65
CA ILE A 295 -1.88 -14.88 17.39
C ILE A 295 -1.36 -13.93 16.33
N ILE A 296 -0.40 -14.39 15.56
CA ILE A 296 0.23 -13.62 14.49
C ILE A 296 -0.24 -14.17 13.14
N TRP A 297 -0.78 -13.30 12.31
CA TRP A 297 -1.12 -13.59 10.92
C TRP A 297 -0.07 -12.98 10.00
N VAL A 298 0.43 -13.78 9.08
CA VAL A 298 1.48 -13.39 8.13
C VAL A 298 1.01 -13.69 6.73
N THR A 299 1.08 -12.71 5.84
CA THR A 299 0.73 -12.87 4.43
C THR A 299 1.95 -12.87 3.54
N ALA A 300 1.96 -13.80 2.60
CA ALA A 300 3.03 -14.01 1.63
C ALA A 300 2.45 -14.38 0.26
N ARG A 301 3.30 -14.42 -0.74
CA ARG A 301 2.89 -14.95 -2.05
C ARG A 301 2.56 -16.43 -1.91
N GLY A 302 1.32 -16.78 -2.25
CA GLY A 302 0.82 -18.15 -2.27
C GLY A 302 0.29 -18.69 -0.94
N ALA A 303 0.43 -17.98 0.17
CA ALA A 303 -0.09 -18.44 1.46
C ALA A 303 -0.37 -17.31 2.45
N THR A 304 -1.23 -17.61 3.43
CA THR A 304 -1.36 -16.87 4.68
C THR A 304 -1.10 -17.84 5.81
N THR A 305 -0.26 -17.46 6.77
CA THR A 305 0.09 -18.30 7.92
C THR A 305 -0.49 -17.71 9.19
N ARG A 306 -1.16 -18.54 9.97
CA ARG A 306 -1.48 -18.28 11.38
C ARG A 306 -0.38 -18.86 12.23
N PHE A 307 0.31 -18.05 13.01
CA PHE A 307 1.39 -18.43 13.90
C PHE A 307 0.99 -18.15 15.35
N ASP A 308 1.10 -19.16 16.21
CA ASP A 308 0.89 -19.07 17.65
C ASP A 308 2.25 -19.09 18.36
N PRO A 309 2.79 -17.93 18.74
CA PRO A 309 4.10 -17.84 19.37
C PRO A 309 4.13 -18.33 20.84
N SER A 310 2.99 -18.67 21.41
CA SER A 310 2.90 -19.25 22.76
C SER A 310 3.22 -20.75 22.80
N LEU A 311 3.17 -21.40 21.63
CA LEU A 311 3.47 -22.81 21.48
C LEU A 311 4.95 -23.03 21.10
N PRO A 312 5.56 -24.16 21.49
CA PRO A 312 6.87 -24.56 20.98
C PRO A 312 6.83 -24.69 19.46
N LEU A 313 7.90 -24.28 18.76
CA LEU A 313 7.97 -24.37 17.29
C LEU A 313 7.87 -25.81 16.76
N THR A 314 8.16 -26.79 17.61
CA THR A 314 8.04 -28.23 17.28
C THR A 314 6.59 -28.73 17.31
N GLU A 315 5.68 -27.95 17.87
CA GLU A 315 4.27 -28.30 17.90
C GLU A 315 3.62 -27.98 16.54
N PRO A 316 2.98 -28.98 15.85
CA PRO A 316 2.31 -28.74 14.58
C PRO A 316 1.23 -27.65 14.64
N ALA A 317 0.67 -27.39 15.82
CA ALA A 317 -0.35 -26.36 16.02
C ALA A 317 0.23 -24.94 16.09
N ALA A 318 1.57 -24.78 16.24
CA ALA A 318 2.21 -23.48 16.25
C ALA A 318 2.02 -22.74 14.93
N PHE A 319 2.03 -23.46 13.80
CA PHE A 319 1.85 -22.90 12.47
C PHE A 319 0.70 -23.57 11.75
N LYS A 320 -0.23 -22.77 11.22
CA LYS A 320 -1.28 -23.23 10.29
C LYS A 320 -1.22 -22.41 9.03
N VAL A 321 -0.89 -23.07 7.92
CA VAL A 321 -0.77 -22.45 6.60
C VAL A 321 -2.07 -22.59 5.85
N PHE A 322 -2.54 -21.48 5.28
CA PHE A 322 -3.73 -21.41 4.43
C PHE A 322 -3.31 -21.04 3.01
N THR A 323 -3.82 -21.78 2.05
CA THR A 323 -3.62 -21.60 0.62
C THR A 323 -4.98 -21.39 -0.07
N PRO A 324 -5.04 -21.21 -1.37
CA PRO A 324 -6.33 -21.16 -2.08
C PRO A 324 -7.25 -22.38 -1.85
N LYS A 325 -6.69 -23.52 -1.45
CA LYS A 325 -7.47 -24.74 -1.15
C LYS A 325 -8.34 -24.58 0.10
N GLU A 326 -7.92 -23.76 1.05
CA GLU A 326 -8.65 -23.47 2.28
C GLU A 326 -9.60 -22.27 2.14
N GLY A 327 -9.90 -21.87 0.89
CA GLY A 327 -10.88 -20.83 0.58
C GLY A 327 -10.35 -19.39 0.57
N LEU A 328 -9.10 -19.16 0.97
CA LEU A 328 -8.48 -17.84 0.93
C LEU A 328 -7.71 -17.68 -0.37
N ASN A 329 -8.35 -17.06 -1.35
CA ASN A 329 -7.70 -16.78 -2.62
C ASN A 329 -6.51 -15.83 -2.47
N CYS A 330 -5.54 -16.01 -3.38
CA CYS A 330 -4.27 -15.30 -3.41
C CYS A 330 -4.36 -13.80 -3.09
N CYS A 331 -3.25 -13.34 -2.58
CA CYS A 331 -2.88 -11.92 -2.54
C CYS A 331 -3.67 -11.13 -1.51
N VAL A 332 -3.73 -11.66 -0.27
CA VAL A 332 -4.21 -10.89 0.88
C VAL A 332 -3.36 -9.63 1.02
N GLN A 333 -4.02 -8.49 0.95
CA GLN A 333 -3.39 -7.17 0.96
C GLN A 333 -3.51 -6.48 2.32
N SER A 334 -4.58 -6.79 3.05
CA SER A 334 -4.84 -6.21 4.36
C SER A 334 -5.47 -7.24 5.29
N MET A 335 -5.17 -7.09 6.57
CA MET A 335 -5.76 -7.85 7.68
C MET A 335 -6.13 -6.86 8.77
N TYR A 336 -7.26 -7.10 9.42
CA TYR A 336 -7.78 -6.23 10.46
C TYR A 336 -8.66 -7.01 11.43
N GLN A 337 -8.50 -6.79 12.73
CA GLN A 337 -9.43 -7.27 13.77
C GLN A 337 -10.32 -6.11 14.20
N ASP A 338 -11.64 -6.26 14.06
CA ASP A 338 -12.57 -5.25 14.52
C ASP A 338 -12.74 -5.25 16.06
N LYS A 339 -13.35 -4.21 16.59
CA LYS A 339 -13.59 -4.06 18.06
C LYS A 339 -14.46 -5.16 18.66
N SER A 340 -15.10 -5.98 17.83
CA SER A 340 -15.87 -7.16 18.25
C SER A 340 -15.04 -8.45 18.20
N GLY A 341 -13.75 -8.36 17.85
CA GLY A 341 -12.82 -9.48 17.75
C GLY A 341 -12.89 -10.24 16.42
N ASN A 342 -13.69 -9.80 15.46
CA ASN A 342 -13.77 -10.46 14.17
C ASN A 342 -12.57 -10.11 13.30
N MET A 343 -11.97 -11.12 12.68
CA MET A 343 -10.89 -10.94 11.72
C MET A 343 -11.44 -10.76 10.31
N TRP A 344 -10.83 -9.82 9.59
CA TRP A 344 -11.16 -9.43 8.22
C TRP A 344 -9.92 -9.50 7.33
N TRP A 345 -10.08 -10.03 6.11
CA TRP A 345 -9.02 -10.11 5.11
C TRP A 345 -9.46 -9.45 3.81
N GLY A 346 -8.70 -8.47 3.36
CA GLY A 346 -8.85 -7.87 2.04
C GLY A 346 -7.90 -8.50 1.05
N SER A 347 -8.42 -8.94 -0.08
CA SER A 347 -7.65 -9.64 -1.11
C SER A 347 -7.91 -9.12 -2.51
N GLY A 348 -7.20 -9.69 -3.49
CA GLY A 348 -7.43 -9.48 -4.92
C GLY A 348 -8.74 -10.08 -5.45
N GLN A 349 -9.52 -10.72 -4.60
CA GLN A 349 -10.82 -11.31 -4.94
C GLN A 349 -11.87 -10.96 -3.88
N GLY A 350 -11.77 -9.78 -3.28
CA GLY A 350 -12.76 -9.27 -2.37
C GLY A 350 -12.43 -9.38 -0.89
N LEU A 351 -13.48 -9.36 -0.08
CA LEU A 351 -13.45 -9.35 1.37
C LEU A 351 -13.71 -10.75 1.92
N TYR A 352 -12.94 -11.14 2.94
CA TYR A 352 -13.08 -12.46 3.58
C TYR A 352 -13.13 -12.35 5.10
N ARG A 353 -13.73 -13.36 5.72
CA ARG A 353 -13.69 -13.63 7.15
C ARG A 353 -13.25 -15.07 7.40
N TYR A 354 -12.82 -15.34 8.64
CA TYR A 354 -12.43 -16.66 9.11
C TYR A 354 -13.33 -17.09 10.29
N ASP A 355 -13.93 -18.28 10.21
CA ASP A 355 -14.84 -18.81 11.21
C ASP A 355 -14.16 -19.72 12.27
N GLY A 356 -12.81 -19.74 12.27
CA GLY A 356 -12.01 -20.65 13.09
C GLY A 356 -11.63 -21.96 12.37
N LYS A 357 -12.28 -22.29 11.27
CA LYS A 357 -12.05 -23.50 10.47
C LYS A 357 -11.63 -23.20 9.03
N GLN A 358 -12.39 -22.33 8.35
CA GLN A 358 -12.21 -21.99 6.95
C GLN A 358 -12.46 -20.50 6.69
N PHE A 359 -11.96 -20.03 5.57
CA PHE A 359 -12.28 -18.71 5.07
C PHE A 359 -13.58 -18.73 4.26
N TYR A 360 -14.37 -17.67 4.39
CA TYR A 360 -15.54 -17.43 3.55
C TYR A 360 -15.55 -16.00 3.05
N GLN A 361 -16.04 -15.83 1.82
CA GLN A 361 -16.12 -14.54 1.17
C GLN A 361 -17.33 -13.75 1.67
N VAL A 362 -17.12 -12.48 2.00
CA VAL A 362 -18.19 -11.55 2.39
C VAL A 362 -18.67 -10.81 1.15
N LYS A 363 -19.96 -10.89 0.88
CA LYS A 363 -20.63 -10.22 -0.22
C LYS A 363 -21.49 -9.05 0.27
N LYS A 364 -22.01 -8.23 -0.66
CA LYS A 364 -22.89 -7.08 -0.33
C LYS A 364 -24.05 -7.45 0.58
N ASN A 365 -24.61 -8.65 0.39
CA ASN A 365 -25.74 -9.16 1.17
C ASN A 365 -25.32 -10.10 2.32
N GLY A 366 -24.05 -10.09 2.68
CA GLY A 366 -23.50 -10.91 3.75
C GLY A 366 -22.85 -12.22 3.28
N PRO A 367 -22.48 -13.08 4.23
CA PRO A 367 -22.59 -12.89 5.68
C PRO A 367 -21.56 -11.85 6.21
N TRP A 368 -22.03 -10.93 7.04
CA TRP A 368 -21.22 -9.87 7.67
C TRP A 368 -20.72 -10.27 9.07
#